data_e56ebebed5ab6233f46934341e8d99ba
#
_entry.id   e56ebebed5ab6233f46934341e8d99ba
#
_cell.length_a   1.000
_cell.length_b   1.000
_cell.length_c   1.000
_cell.angle_alpha   90.00
_cell.angle_beta   90.00
_cell.angle_gamma   90.00
#
_symmetry.space_group_name_H-M   'P 1'
#
loop_
_entity.id
_entity.type
_entity.pdbx_description
1 polymer ?
#
loop_
_entity_poly.entity_id
_entity_poly.type
_entity_poly.pdbx_seq_one_letter_code
_entity_poly.pdbx_strand_id
1 'polypeptide(L)'
;NQCNRILVIDHHRRSDAFVKNTLLTYVESSASSACELIVELLQNIPNHIPIYEMEATIMYLGILVDTNRFKMHTDARTFEAAAALQNWGANTKRAEKALCEDYLYFSMKNALIQQAKPYYDHFMIAAIEDETLEKTMMAQVSQALLLIKGCIASFTIAKVKNNSNAVAVSARSDGSYNVQKIMEKLNGGGHFSAAAVEREDVSVQQMKDMILKCIEEEQNNESNIA
;
A
#
# COMPACT_ATOMS: atom_id res chain seq x y z
N ASN A 1 -12.60 -12.35 26.87
CA ASN A 1 -12.93 -11.02 27.40
C ASN A 1 -13.86 -10.36 26.39
N GLN A 2 -15.16 -10.23 26.75
CA GLN A 2 -16.10 -9.46 25.94
C GLN A 2 -15.90 -7.98 26.28
N CYS A 3 -15.47 -7.21 25.29
CA CYS A 3 -15.40 -5.77 25.40
C CYS A 3 -16.82 -5.22 25.25
N ASN A 4 -17.35 -4.59 26.30
CA ASN A 4 -18.74 -4.08 26.31
C ASN A 4 -18.89 -2.69 25.66
N ARG A 5 -17.77 -2.04 25.31
CA ARG A 5 -17.76 -0.70 24.70
C ARG A 5 -16.72 -0.69 23.58
N ILE A 6 -17.19 -0.63 22.34
CA ILE A 6 -16.35 -0.66 21.15
C ILE A 6 -16.54 0.66 20.41
N LEU A 7 -15.42 1.33 20.11
CA LEU A 7 -15.35 2.45 19.19
C LEU A 7 -14.58 1.98 17.96
N VAL A 8 -15.07 2.29 16.77
CA VAL A 8 -14.40 2.00 15.51
C VAL A 8 -14.10 3.32 14.81
N ILE A 9 -12.82 3.56 14.55
CA ILE A 9 -12.34 4.69 13.73
C ILE A 9 -11.49 4.06 12.60
N ASP A 10 -11.91 4.25 11.36
CA ASP A 10 -11.29 3.59 10.22
C ASP A 10 -11.35 4.48 8.98
N HIS A 11 -10.32 4.38 8.12
CA HIS A 11 -10.25 5.08 6.84
C HIS A 11 -10.38 4.13 5.63
N HIS A 12 -10.54 2.83 5.86
CA HIS A 12 -10.76 1.87 4.77
C HIS A 12 -12.20 1.92 4.25
N ARG A 13 -12.39 1.52 3.00
CA ARG A 13 -13.74 1.30 2.47
C ARG A 13 -14.43 0.21 3.27
N ARG A 14 -15.66 0.48 3.67
CA ARG A 14 -16.47 -0.45 4.46
C ARG A 14 -16.69 -1.75 3.67
N SER A 15 -16.33 -2.88 4.27
CA SER A 15 -16.62 -4.22 3.74
C SER A 15 -17.87 -4.78 4.40
N ASP A 16 -18.40 -5.89 3.86
CA ASP A 16 -19.56 -6.60 4.45
C ASP A 16 -19.23 -7.19 5.84
N ALA A 17 -17.95 -7.46 6.11
CA ALA A 17 -17.47 -7.94 7.40
C ALA A 17 -17.03 -6.75 8.28
N PHE A 18 -17.97 -6.11 8.96
CA PHE A 18 -17.69 -5.00 9.89
C PHE A 18 -18.03 -5.36 11.33
N VAL A 19 -17.40 -4.66 12.28
CA VAL A 19 -17.65 -4.82 13.72
C VAL A 19 -19.06 -4.33 14.05
N LYS A 20 -19.88 -5.24 14.62
CA LYS A 20 -21.27 -4.94 15.04
C LYS A 20 -21.31 -4.52 16.52
N ASN A 21 -22.42 -3.88 16.93
CA ASN A 21 -22.67 -3.47 18.31
C ASN A 21 -21.62 -2.49 18.86
N THR A 22 -21.23 -1.52 18.05
CA THR A 22 -20.32 -0.44 18.44
C THR A 22 -21.07 0.72 19.10
N LEU A 23 -20.43 1.40 20.06
CA LEU A 23 -20.91 2.68 20.60
C LEU A 23 -20.76 3.82 19.60
N LEU A 24 -19.68 3.80 18.84
CA LEU A 24 -19.37 4.75 17.78
C LEU A 24 -18.70 4.00 16.63
N THR A 25 -19.13 4.31 15.43
CA THR A 25 -18.43 3.92 14.20
C THR A 25 -18.21 5.18 13.37
N TYR A 26 -16.95 5.59 13.22
CA TYR A 26 -16.53 6.70 12.38
C TYR A 26 -15.63 6.15 11.27
N VAL A 27 -16.18 6.05 10.07
CA VAL A 27 -15.47 5.52 8.88
C VAL A 27 -15.51 6.58 7.79
N GLU A 28 -14.33 7.02 7.37
CA GLU A 28 -14.16 8.05 6.36
C GLU A 28 -13.04 7.68 5.40
N SER A 29 -13.42 7.17 4.24
CA SER A 29 -12.47 6.63 3.26
C SER A 29 -11.71 7.68 2.45
N SER A 30 -12.04 8.95 2.59
CA SER A 30 -11.29 10.06 2.00
C SER A 30 -10.11 10.49 2.89
N ALA A 31 -10.11 10.13 4.17
CA ALA A 31 -9.02 10.44 5.08
C ALA A 31 -7.74 9.65 4.71
N SER A 32 -6.59 10.26 4.89
CA SER A 32 -5.29 9.65 4.61
C SER A 32 -4.96 8.47 5.52
N SER A 33 -5.43 8.53 6.76
CA SER A 33 -5.16 7.53 7.79
C SER A 33 -6.19 7.59 8.92
N ALA A 34 -6.32 6.52 9.67
CA ALA A 34 -7.09 6.55 10.91
C ALA A 34 -6.51 7.53 11.94
N CYS A 35 -5.19 7.79 11.90
CA CYS A 35 -4.54 8.77 12.77
C CYS A 35 -4.99 10.21 12.46
N GLU A 36 -5.20 10.57 11.19
CA GLU A 36 -5.79 11.85 10.80
C GLU A 36 -7.16 12.05 11.45
N LEU A 37 -8.04 11.04 11.34
CA LEU A 37 -9.38 11.07 11.95
C LEU A 37 -9.34 11.22 13.48
N ILE A 38 -8.39 10.54 14.14
CA ILE A 38 -8.20 10.64 15.59
C ILE A 38 -7.76 12.05 15.97
N VAL A 39 -6.84 12.66 15.22
CA VAL A 39 -6.37 14.03 15.47
C VAL A 39 -7.52 15.01 15.34
N GLU A 40 -8.35 14.92 14.30
CA GLU A 40 -9.54 15.76 14.13
C GLU A 40 -10.52 15.62 15.29
N LEU A 41 -10.79 14.39 15.73
CA LEU A 41 -11.64 14.15 16.88
C LEU A 41 -11.07 14.80 18.16
N LEU A 42 -9.77 14.62 18.42
CA LEU A 42 -9.09 15.19 19.59
C LEU A 42 -9.10 16.71 19.61
N GLN A 43 -8.98 17.37 18.44
CA GLN A 43 -9.07 18.82 18.33
C GLN A 43 -10.47 19.37 18.64
N ASN A 44 -11.52 18.56 18.42
CA ASN A 44 -12.91 18.95 18.59
C ASN A 44 -13.54 18.49 19.91
N ILE A 45 -12.81 17.80 20.78
CA ILE A 45 -13.30 17.42 22.11
C ILE A 45 -13.33 18.66 23.02
N PRO A 46 -14.49 18.99 23.66
CA PRO A 46 -14.64 20.20 24.48
C PRO A 46 -13.69 20.30 25.67
N ASN A 47 -13.31 19.16 26.24
CA ASN A 47 -12.36 19.09 27.35
C ASN A 47 -11.02 18.63 26.80
N HIS A 48 -10.03 19.53 26.77
CA HIS A 48 -8.68 19.20 26.32
C HIS A 48 -8.14 17.94 26.99
N ILE A 49 -7.92 16.91 26.19
CA ILE A 49 -7.18 15.71 26.61
C ILE A 49 -5.70 16.02 26.39
N PRO A 50 -4.84 15.95 27.43
CA PRO A 50 -3.44 16.15 27.24
C PRO A 50 -2.85 15.05 26.37
N ILE A 51 -2.21 15.42 25.27
CA ILE A 51 -1.50 14.51 24.38
C ILE A 51 -0.01 14.65 24.66
N TYR A 52 0.66 13.54 24.99
CA TYR A 52 2.09 13.54 25.26
C TYR A 52 2.91 13.34 23.99
N GLU A 53 4.19 13.73 24.04
CA GLU A 53 5.14 13.62 22.91
C GLU A 53 5.10 12.23 22.22
N MET A 54 5.07 11.16 23.01
CA MET A 54 5.07 9.79 22.46
C MET A 54 3.80 9.48 21.67
N GLU A 55 2.64 9.86 22.20
CA GLU A 55 1.33 9.63 21.55
C GLU A 55 1.25 10.44 20.24
N ALA A 56 1.63 11.72 20.30
CA ALA A 56 1.69 12.56 19.12
C ALA A 56 2.69 12.01 18.07
N THR A 57 3.84 11.48 18.52
CA THR A 57 4.84 10.88 17.65
C THR A 57 4.34 9.60 16.97
N ILE A 58 3.62 8.74 17.70
CA ILE A 58 3.05 7.50 17.14
C ILE A 58 1.93 7.81 16.15
N MET A 59 1.05 8.78 16.43
CA MET A 59 0.01 9.20 15.48
C MET A 59 0.63 9.82 14.22
N TYR A 60 1.68 10.63 14.37
CA TYR A 60 2.42 11.18 13.24
C TYR A 60 3.07 10.06 12.39
N LEU A 61 3.65 9.04 13.04
CA LEU A 61 4.19 7.86 12.37
C LEU A 61 3.08 7.11 11.58
N GLY A 62 1.87 6.97 12.13
CA GLY A 62 0.75 6.36 11.42
C GLY A 62 0.39 7.11 10.14
N ILE A 63 0.34 8.45 10.17
CA ILE A 63 0.15 9.26 8.96
C ILE A 63 1.28 9.02 7.95
N LEU A 64 2.54 8.99 8.39
CA LEU A 64 3.69 8.73 7.50
C LEU A 64 3.60 7.36 6.80
N VAL A 65 3.14 6.34 7.51
CA VAL A 65 2.99 4.96 6.96
C VAL A 65 1.93 4.96 5.87
N ASP A 66 0.72 5.41 6.17
CA ASP A 66 -0.43 5.34 5.27
C ASP A 66 -0.28 6.24 4.04
N THR A 67 0.43 7.36 4.18
CA THR A 67 0.68 8.33 3.10
C THR A 67 2.00 8.08 2.35
N ASN A 68 2.75 7.04 2.70
CA ASN A 68 4.12 6.83 2.21
C ASN A 68 4.96 8.12 2.32
N ARG A 69 5.03 8.69 3.54
CA ARG A 69 5.72 9.96 3.83
C ARG A 69 5.18 11.14 3.00
N PHE A 70 3.88 11.33 3.04
CA PHE A 70 3.15 12.39 2.32
C PHE A 70 3.30 12.36 0.79
N LYS A 71 3.60 11.19 0.21
CA LYS A 71 3.73 11.03 -1.24
C LYS A 71 2.43 10.63 -1.92
N MET A 72 1.46 10.10 -1.19
CA MET A 72 0.18 9.62 -1.73
C MET A 72 -0.94 9.80 -0.71
N HIS A 73 -2.18 9.88 -1.21
CA HIS A 73 -3.41 9.98 -0.40
C HIS A 73 -3.37 11.13 0.61
N THR A 74 -2.82 12.28 0.21
CA THR A 74 -2.72 13.47 1.07
C THR A 74 -3.59 14.59 0.53
N ASP A 75 -4.20 15.31 1.45
CA ASP A 75 -4.93 16.55 1.19
C ASP A 75 -4.65 17.60 2.29
N ALA A 76 -5.37 18.71 2.30
CA ALA A 76 -5.20 19.76 3.30
C ALA A 76 -5.40 19.24 4.73
N ARG A 77 -6.38 18.36 4.97
CA ARG A 77 -6.66 17.76 6.28
C ARG A 77 -5.47 16.98 6.82
N THR A 78 -4.79 16.23 5.95
CA THR A 78 -3.59 15.45 6.32
C THR A 78 -2.48 16.37 6.86
N PHE A 79 -2.24 17.49 6.19
CA PHE A 79 -1.22 18.46 6.62
C PHE A 79 -1.64 19.23 7.87
N GLU A 80 -2.93 19.54 8.04
CA GLU A 80 -3.48 20.13 9.26
C GLU A 80 -3.32 19.18 10.45
N ALA A 81 -3.63 17.89 10.29
CA ALA A 81 -3.41 16.89 11.31
C ALA A 81 -1.92 16.75 11.68
N ALA A 82 -1.04 16.72 10.68
CA ALA A 82 0.42 16.68 10.92
C ALA A 82 0.92 17.92 11.67
N ALA A 83 0.44 19.12 11.34
CA ALA A 83 0.76 20.35 12.04
C ALA A 83 0.24 20.34 13.49
N ALA A 84 -0.97 19.86 13.73
CA ALA A 84 -1.51 19.71 15.09
C ALA A 84 -0.64 18.76 15.93
N LEU A 85 -0.23 17.63 15.37
CA LEU A 85 0.67 16.69 16.05
C LEU A 85 2.02 17.30 16.40
N GLN A 86 2.60 18.12 15.50
CA GLN A 86 3.83 18.86 15.81
C GLN A 86 3.62 19.87 16.93
N ASN A 87 2.50 20.58 16.96
CA ASN A 87 2.15 21.49 18.04
C ASN A 87 1.94 20.77 19.38
N TRP A 88 1.49 19.50 19.35
CA TRP A 88 1.41 18.63 20.54
C TRP A 88 2.74 17.98 20.92
N GLY A 89 3.83 18.32 20.22
CA GLY A 89 5.19 17.90 20.55
C GLY A 89 5.66 16.64 19.84
N ALA A 90 5.01 16.21 18.73
CA ALA A 90 5.47 15.05 17.97
C ALA A 90 6.95 15.18 17.55
N ASN A 91 7.74 14.17 17.85
CA ASN A 91 9.13 14.05 17.44
C ASN A 91 9.23 13.44 16.05
N THR A 92 9.19 14.29 15.03
CA THR A 92 9.20 13.88 13.62
C THR A 92 10.47 13.11 13.24
N LYS A 93 11.63 13.47 13.82
CA LYS A 93 12.88 12.73 13.57
C LYS A 93 12.83 11.31 14.12
N ARG A 94 12.18 11.12 15.29
CA ARG A 94 12.00 9.79 15.88
C ARG A 94 11.03 8.96 15.05
N ALA A 95 9.95 9.56 14.56
CA ALA A 95 9.01 8.89 13.66
C ALA A 95 9.68 8.44 12.35
N GLU A 96 10.45 9.31 11.69
CA GLU A 96 11.21 8.97 10.48
C GLU A 96 12.25 7.88 10.74
N LYS A 97 12.97 7.95 11.88
CA LYS A 97 13.93 6.90 12.24
C LYS A 97 13.29 5.53 12.46
N ALA A 98 12.05 5.49 12.94
CA ALA A 98 11.29 4.24 13.10
C ALA A 98 10.94 3.57 11.75
N LEU A 99 10.95 4.33 10.65
CA LEU A 99 10.71 3.83 9.30
C LEU A 99 12.01 3.50 8.53
N CYS A 100 13.17 3.61 9.17
CA CYS A 100 14.41 3.19 8.54
C CYS A 100 14.49 1.66 8.48
N GLU A 101 14.95 1.17 7.34
CA GLU A 101 15.19 -0.26 7.10
C GLU A 101 16.60 -0.63 7.59
N ASP A 102 16.79 -1.89 7.97
CA ASP A 102 18.14 -2.39 8.19
C ASP A 102 18.91 -2.55 6.86
N TYR A 103 20.23 -2.56 6.94
CA TYR A 103 21.09 -2.60 5.77
C TYR A 103 20.86 -3.82 4.88
N LEU A 104 20.67 -5.00 5.46
CA LEU A 104 20.52 -6.24 4.70
C LEU A 104 19.19 -6.22 3.93
N TYR A 105 18.12 -5.80 4.59
CA TYR A 105 16.80 -5.68 3.97
C TYR A 105 16.81 -4.63 2.84
N PHE A 106 17.41 -3.46 3.09
CA PHE A 106 17.58 -2.41 2.09
C PHE A 106 18.38 -2.90 0.88
N SER A 107 19.53 -3.57 1.12
CA SER A 107 20.39 -4.09 0.06
C SER A 107 19.69 -5.13 -0.79
N MET A 108 19.00 -6.09 -0.15
CA MET A 108 18.22 -7.11 -0.84
C MET A 108 17.12 -6.48 -1.71
N LYS A 109 16.33 -5.56 -1.15
CA LYS A 109 15.28 -4.86 -1.92
C LYS A 109 15.83 -4.14 -3.15
N ASN A 110 16.98 -3.45 -3.02
CA ASN A 110 17.61 -2.76 -4.16
C ASN A 110 18.12 -3.74 -5.22
N ALA A 111 18.67 -4.89 -4.82
CA ALA A 111 19.10 -5.93 -5.76
C ALA A 111 17.90 -6.50 -6.57
N LEU A 112 16.73 -6.64 -5.94
CA LEU A 112 15.50 -7.05 -6.63
C LEU A 112 14.98 -5.97 -7.58
N ILE A 113 15.03 -4.70 -7.17
CA ILE A 113 14.63 -3.55 -8.02
C ILE A 113 15.50 -3.50 -9.30
N GLN A 114 16.79 -3.78 -9.21
CA GLN A 114 17.71 -3.80 -10.36
C GLN A 114 17.39 -4.91 -11.36
N GLN A 115 16.68 -5.96 -11.00
CA GLN A 115 16.23 -7.02 -11.91
C GLN A 115 14.99 -6.63 -12.73
N ALA A 116 14.34 -5.52 -12.38
CA ALA A 116 13.16 -5.06 -13.10
C ALA A 116 13.51 -4.59 -14.51
N LYS A 117 12.59 -4.86 -15.44
CA LYS A 117 12.70 -4.45 -16.84
C LYS A 117 11.48 -3.62 -17.25
N PRO A 118 11.66 -2.62 -18.12
CA PRO A 118 10.54 -1.86 -18.68
C PRO A 118 9.82 -2.66 -19.76
N TYR A 119 8.51 -2.48 -19.87
CA TYR A 119 7.64 -3.03 -20.91
C TYR A 119 6.64 -1.95 -21.35
N TYR A 120 6.37 -1.88 -22.65
CA TYR A 120 5.40 -0.94 -23.26
C TYR A 120 5.58 0.52 -22.78
N ASP A 121 6.80 0.95 -22.53
CA ASP A 121 7.25 2.29 -22.09
C ASP A 121 6.74 2.74 -20.70
N HIS A 122 5.70 2.10 -20.14
CA HIS A 122 5.01 2.57 -18.93
C HIS A 122 4.93 1.53 -17.80
N PHE A 123 5.32 0.30 -18.05
CA PHE A 123 5.22 -0.78 -17.06
C PHE A 123 6.60 -1.27 -16.65
N MET A 124 6.76 -1.51 -15.32
CA MET A 124 7.97 -2.13 -14.78
C MET A 124 7.65 -3.52 -14.24
N ILE A 125 8.39 -4.54 -14.67
CA ILE A 125 8.21 -5.92 -14.19
C ILE A 125 9.51 -6.45 -13.62
N ALA A 126 9.50 -6.83 -12.34
CA ALA A 126 10.55 -7.58 -11.67
C ALA A 126 10.12 -9.05 -11.56
N ALA A 127 10.65 -9.91 -12.43
CA ALA A 127 10.39 -11.35 -12.41
C ALA A 127 11.60 -12.05 -11.79
N ILE A 128 11.45 -12.57 -10.57
CA ILE A 128 12.53 -13.15 -9.76
C ILE A 128 12.40 -14.67 -9.80
N GLU A 129 13.27 -15.33 -10.51
CA GLU A 129 13.21 -16.78 -10.74
C GLU A 129 13.97 -17.59 -9.68
N ASP A 130 15.11 -17.06 -9.23
CA ASP A 130 16.08 -17.80 -8.43
C ASP A 130 15.86 -17.70 -6.91
N GLU A 131 14.96 -16.82 -6.47
CA GLU A 131 14.72 -16.55 -5.05
C GLU A 131 13.24 -16.70 -4.68
N THR A 132 13.00 -17.06 -3.41
CA THR A 132 11.66 -17.01 -2.83
C THR A 132 11.52 -15.74 -1.99
N LEU A 133 10.41 -15.02 -2.14
CA LEU A 133 10.19 -13.74 -1.49
C LEU A 133 9.00 -13.76 -0.53
N GLU A 134 9.08 -12.92 0.49
CA GLU A 134 7.90 -12.56 1.28
C GLU A 134 7.01 -11.61 0.48
N LYS A 135 5.69 -11.75 0.61
CA LYS A 135 4.71 -10.89 -0.08
C LYS A 135 4.91 -9.41 0.24
N THR A 136 5.35 -9.10 1.45
CA THR A 136 5.69 -7.74 1.89
C THR A 136 6.88 -7.16 1.12
N MET A 137 7.93 -7.95 0.88
CA MET A 137 9.07 -7.54 0.06
C MET A 137 8.64 -7.29 -1.38
N MET A 138 7.83 -8.18 -1.97
CA MET A 138 7.31 -8.01 -3.32
C MET A 138 6.49 -6.71 -3.45
N ALA A 139 5.65 -6.41 -2.46
CA ALA A 139 4.86 -5.17 -2.44
C ALA A 139 5.75 -3.92 -2.36
N GLN A 140 6.83 -3.96 -1.57
CA GLN A 140 7.76 -2.85 -1.45
C GLN A 140 8.60 -2.65 -2.71
N VAL A 141 9.02 -3.73 -3.39
CA VAL A 141 9.70 -3.65 -4.68
C VAL A 141 8.79 -3.01 -5.72
N SER A 142 7.53 -3.49 -5.85
CA SER A 142 6.57 -2.88 -6.77
C SER A 142 6.34 -1.40 -6.45
N GLN A 143 6.17 -1.05 -5.16
CA GLN A 143 5.99 0.35 -4.76
C GLN A 143 7.20 1.23 -5.10
N ALA A 144 8.41 0.70 -4.96
CA ALA A 144 9.64 1.42 -5.29
C ALA A 144 9.79 1.66 -6.81
N LEU A 145 9.38 0.70 -7.63
CA LEU A 145 9.42 0.82 -9.10
C LEU A 145 8.52 1.94 -9.63
N LEU A 146 7.43 2.29 -8.94
CA LEU A 146 6.59 3.45 -9.30
C LEU A 146 7.29 4.80 -9.13
N LEU A 147 8.45 4.86 -8.46
CA LEU A 147 9.24 6.09 -8.37
C LEU A 147 10.06 6.37 -9.64
N ILE A 148 10.09 5.43 -10.58
CA ILE A 148 10.76 5.58 -11.87
C ILE A 148 9.89 6.48 -12.76
N LYS A 149 10.48 7.54 -13.31
CA LYS A 149 9.77 8.48 -14.19
C LYS A 149 9.13 7.75 -15.37
N GLY A 150 7.82 7.97 -15.57
CA GLY A 150 7.04 7.37 -16.65
C GLY A 150 6.46 6.00 -16.33
N CYS A 151 6.77 5.41 -15.17
CA CYS A 151 6.14 4.16 -14.73
C CYS A 151 4.73 4.46 -14.19
N ILE A 152 3.71 3.89 -14.85
CA ILE A 152 2.31 4.00 -14.41
C ILE A 152 1.86 2.78 -13.60
N ALA A 153 2.44 1.61 -13.86
CA ALA A 153 2.20 0.39 -13.07
C ALA A 153 3.42 -0.52 -13.03
N SER A 154 3.53 -1.28 -11.95
CA SER A 154 4.65 -2.16 -11.67
C SER A 154 4.18 -3.50 -11.12
N PHE A 155 4.90 -4.56 -11.45
CA PHE A 155 4.61 -5.93 -11.06
C PHE A 155 5.88 -6.60 -10.53
N THR A 156 5.80 -7.17 -9.33
CA THR A 156 6.87 -8.03 -8.80
C THR A 156 6.35 -9.46 -8.74
N ILE A 157 7.04 -10.37 -9.38
CA ILE A 157 6.67 -11.77 -9.55
C ILE A 157 7.76 -12.63 -8.93
N ALA A 158 7.42 -13.49 -7.99
CA ALA A 158 8.37 -14.42 -7.38
C ALA A 158 7.67 -15.64 -6.79
N LYS A 159 8.43 -16.67 -6.48
CA LYS A 159 7.98 -17.77 -5.61
C LYS A 159 7.80 -17.27 -4.18
N VAL A 160 6.80 -17.79 -3.49
CA VAL A 160 6.47 -17.38 -2.11
C VAL A 160 7.40 -18.09 -1.12
N LYS A 161 8.02 -17.37 -0.20
CA LYS A 161 8.99 -17.91 0.78
C LYS A 161 8.46 -19.07 1.62
N ASN A 162 7.19 -19.01 2.02
CA ASN A 162 6.58 -20.05 2.86
C ASN A 162 5.81 -21.12 2.05
N ASN A 163 5.74 -20.99 0.73
CA ASN A 163 5.14 -21.94 -0.19
C ASN A 163 5.87 -21.86 -1.54
N SER A 164 7.01 -22.54 -1.65
CA SER A 164 7.86 -22.50 -2.86
C SER A 164 7.19 -23.07 -4.13
N ASN A 165 6.04 -23.75 -4.00
CA ASN A 165 5.24 -24.20 -5.14
C ASN A 165 4.33 -23.09 -5.68
N ALA A 166 4.08 -22.05 -4.88
CA ALA A 166 3.25 -20.95 -5.30
C ALA A 166 4.10 -19.79 -5.87
N VAL A 167 3.62 -19.22 -6.97
CA VAL A 167 4.10 -17.97 -7.55
C VAL A 167 3.10 -16.87 -7.21
N ALA A 168 3.58 -15.80 -6.62
CA ALA A 168 2.77 -14.63 -6.32
C ALA A 168 3.17 -13.43 -7.18
N VAL A 169 2.22 -12.53 -7.36
CA VAL A 169 2.42 -11.21 -7.97
C VAL A 169 1.94 -10.14 -7.02
N SER A 170 2.76 -9.13 -6.81
CA SER A 170 2.31 -7.87 -6.25
C SER A 170 2.26 -6.82 -7.35
N ALA A 171 1.10 -6.22 -7.57
CA ALA A 171 0.87 -5.19 -8.56
C ALA A 171 0.57 -3.85 -7.88
N ARG A 172 1.17 -2.78 -8.38
CA ARG A 172 0.96 -1.40 -7.92
C ARG A 172 0.78 -0.47 -9.12
N SER A 173 0.01 0.60 -8.94
CA SER A 173 -0.08 1.70 -9.92
C SER A 173 -0.07 3.06 -9.23
N ASP A 174 0.22 4.09 -10.01
CA ASP A 174 0.19 5.49 -9.58
C ASP A 174 -1.26 6.06 -9.49
N GLY A 175 -2.27 5.25 -9.81
CA GLY A 175 -3.67 5.62 -9.84
C GLY A 175 -4.21 5.92 -11.25
N SER A 176 -3.36 5.96 -12.27
CA SER A 176 -3.78 6.14 -13.68
C SER A 176 -4.14 4.82 -14.37
N TYR A 177 -3.64 3.68 -13.86
CA TYR A 177 -3.87 2.35 -14.42
C TYR A 177 -4.53 1.40 -13.43
N ASN A 178 -5.53 0.64 -13.88
CA ASN A 178 -6.26 -0.31 -13.03
C ASN A 178 -5.58 -1.68 -12.97
N VAL A 179 -4.68 -1.88 -12.00
CA VAL A 179 -4.00 -3.18 -11.80
C VAL A 179 -4.93 -4.27 -11.25
N GLN A 180 -6.06 -3.90 -10.64
CA GLN A 180 -7.05 -4.87 -10.14
C GLN A 180 -7.60 -5.71 -11.30
N LYS A 181 -7.96 -5.10 -12.43
CA LYS A 181 -8.47 -5.81 -13.60
C LYS A 181 -7.50 -6.89 -14.10
N ILE A 182 -6.20 -6.58 -14.12
CA ILE A 182 -5.18 -7.57 -14.53
C ILE A 182 -5.13 -8.72 -13.54
N MET A 183 -5.10 -8.44 -12.24
CA MET A 183 -5.05 -9.49 -11.22
C MET A 183 -6.31 -10.34 -11.19
N GLU A 184 -7.50 -9.77 -11.37
CA GLU A 184 -8.78 -10.50 -11.45
C GLU A 184 -8.83 -11.46 -12.64
N LYS A 185 -8.30 -11.09 -13.82
CA LYS A 185 -8.16 -12.02 -14.97
C LYS A 185 -7.28 -13.23 -14.66
N LEU A 186 -6.39 -13.11 -13.69
CA LEU A 186 -5.50 -14.17 -13.23
C LEU A 186 -6.01 -14.91 -11.99
N ASN A 187 -7.27 -14.68 -11.58
CA ASN A 187 -7.92 -15.20 -10.37
C ASN A 187 -7.35 -14.62 -9.07
N GLY A 188 -6.82 -13.42 -9.12
CA GLY A 188 -6.40 -12.63 -7.96
C GLY A 188 -7.45 -11.59 -7.58
N GLY A 189 -6.99 -10.52 -6.90
CA GLY A 189 -7.88 -9.43 -6.52
C GLY A 189 -7.11 -8.29 -5.86
N GLY A 190 -7.86 -7.30 -5.38
CA GLY A 190 -7.31 -6.14 -4.71
C GLY A 190 -8.13 -4.88 -4.98
N HIS A 191 -7.45 -3.78 -5.13
CA HIS A 191 -8.01 -2.46 -5.42
C HIS A 191 -7.41 -1.88 -6.69
N PHE A 192 -7.96 -0.80 -7.18
CA PHE A 192 -7.56 -0.13 -8.42
C PHE A 192 -6.03 0.05 -8.55
N SER A 193 -5.37 0.55 -7.50
CA SER A 193 -3.93 0.87 -7.49
C SER A 193 -3.05 -0.15 -6.77
N ALA A 194 -3.63 -1.18 -6.13
CA ALA A 194 -2.90 -2.18 -5.37
C ALA A 194 -3.64 -3.52 -5.41
N ALA A 195 -3.08 -4.49 -6.11
CA ALA A 195 -3.69 -5.80 -6.29
C ALA A 195 -2.63 -6.92 -6.24
N ALA A 196 -3.07 -8.15 -6.08
CA ALA A 196 -2.19 -9.31 -6.00
C ALA A 196 -2.87 -10.58 -6.53
N VAL A 197 -2.05 -11.55 -6.90
CA VAL A 197 -2.50 -12.92 -7.22
C VAL A 197 -1.47 -13.91 -6.70
N GLU A 198 -1.92 -15.11 -6.38
CA GLU A 198 -1.07 -16.25 -6.02
C GLU A 198 -1.59 -17.51 -6.70
N ARG A 199 -0.69 -18.27 -7.34
CA ARG A 199 -1.01 -19.50 -8.06
C ARG A 199 0.07 -20.55 -7.87
N GLU A 200 -0.30 -21.82 -7.81
CA GLU A 200 0.61 -22.97 -7.66
C GLU A 200 0.90 -23.71 -8.96
N ASP A 201 0.13 -23.43 -10.00
CA ASP A 201 0.14 -24.16 -11.29
C ASP A 201 1.00 -23.50 -12.38
N VAL A 202 1.79 -22.49 -12.03
CA VAL A 202 2.54 -21.67 -12.99
C VAL A 202 3.98 -21.41 -12.53
N SER A 203 4.89 -21.24 -13.50
CA SER A 203 6.23 -20.71 -13.24
C SER A 203 6.23 -19.17 -13.22
N VAL A 204 7.30 -18.56 -12.69
CA VAL A 204 7.51 -17.10 -12.69
C VAL A 204 7.46 -16.57 -14.13
N GLN A 205 8.12 -17.25 -15.07
CA GLN A 205 8.11 -16.85 -16.48
C GLN A 205 6.70 -16.93 -17.10
N GLN A 206 5.97 -18.03 -16.87
CA GLN A 206 4.59 -18.16 -17.35
C GLN A 206 3.67 -17.07 -16.75
N MET A 207 3.81 -16.77 -15.47
CA MET A 207 3.06 -15.69 -14.83
C MET A 207 3.36 -14.33 -15.47
N LYS A 208 4.64 -14.04 -15.77
CA LYS A 208 5.04 -12.83 -16.47
C LYS A 208 4.39 -12.75 -17.86
N ASP A 209 4.43 -13.82 -18.64
CA ASP A 209 3.84 -13.86 -19.98
C ASP A 209 2.32 -13.66 -19.95
N MET A 210 1.64 -14.22 -18.94
CA MET A 210 0.21 -14.00 -18.72
C MET A 210 -0.11 -12.53 -18.40
N ILE A 211 0.71 -11.88 -17.56
CA ILE A 211 0.54 -10.44 -17.24
C ILE A 211 0.72 -9.60 -18.49
N LEU A 212 1.78 -9.84 -19.27
CA LEU A 212 2.04 -9.11 -20.51
C LEU A 212 0.87 -9.24 -21.48
N LYS A 213 0.34 -10.46 -21.67
CA LYS A 213 -0.85 -10.68 -22.50
C LYS A 213 -2.07 -9.92 -22.01
N CYS A 214 -2.32 -9.91 -20.70
CA CYS A 214 -3.43 -9.13 -20.13
C CYS A 214 -3.27 -7.62 -20.35
N ILE A 215 -2.05 -7.09 -20.28
CA ILE A 215 -1.77 -5.68 -20.56
C ILE A 215 -2.02 -5.36 -22.04
N GLU A 216 -1.56 -6.19 -22.97
CA GLU A 216 -1.81 -6.03 -24.41
C GLU A 216 -3.30 -6.03 -24.74
N GLU A 217 -4.06 -6.94 -24.16
CA GLU A 217 -5.51 -7.01 -24.34
C GLU A 217 -6.22 -5.74 -23.85
N GLU A 218 -5.82 -5.19 -22.69
CA GLU A 218 -6.41 -3.93 -22.17
C GLU A 218 -6.07 -2.75 -23.07
N GLN A 219 -4.83 -2.61 -23.53
CA GLN A 219 -4.41 -1.54 -24.42
C GLN A 219 -5.15 -1.59 -25.77
N ASN A 220 -5.33 -2.78 -26.33
CA ASN A 220 -6.08 -2.96 -27.58
C ASN A 220 -7.57 -2.63 -27.41
N ASN A 221 -8.17 -2.93 -26.25
CA ASN A 221 -9.56 -2.59 -25.97
C ASN A 221 -9.77 -1.07 -25.83
N GLU A 222 -8.85 -0.37 -25.18
CA GLU A 222 -8.91 1.10 -25.04
C GLU A 222 -8.74 1.80 -26.39
N SER A 223 -7.86 1.29 -27.26
CA SER A 223 -7.62 1.84 -28.61
C SER A 223 -8.82 1.63 -29.55
N ASN A 224 -9.71 0.67 -29.29
CA ASN A 224 -10.90 0.39 -30.09
C ASN A 224 -12.14 1.20 -29.64
N ILE A 225 -12.07 1.91 -28.52
CA ILE A 225 -13.16 2.70 -27.93
C ILE A 225 -12.96 4.22 -28.15
N ALA A 226 -11.75 4.63 -28.51
CA ALA A 226 -11.36 6.01 -28.81
C ALA A 226 -11.48 6.33 -30.31
#